data_068fdb1fb01a793a9feeed786753a56c
#
_entry.id   068fdb1fb01a793a9feeed786753a56c
#
_cell.length_a   1.000
_cell.length_b   1.000
_cell.length_c   1.000
_cell.angle_alpha   90.00
_cell.angle_beta   90.00
_cell.angle_gamma   90.00
#
_symmetry.space_group_name_H-M   'P 1'
#
loop_
_entity.id
_entity.type
_entity.pdbx_description
1 polymer ?
#
loop_
_entity_poly.entity_id
_entity_poly.type
_entity_poly.pdbx_seq_one_letter_code
_entity_poly.pdbx_strand_id
1 'polypeptide(L)'
;RVMHCTRQVLVTNPAGYVWEILDRVGDASLTRELPSLEQELERVTQHRVTLTVVDREANSLELAQIYAQSDHFALLTLLDTPVSAGLEVGTPEFAEVFRLTGRWQPLTTEPAQSLAPAVWAPAREAEDDPRVLWLVRDDPTLSLRAVYALSQPVADCAPEVAAGLRGSGARTTYRRRWTASENVIRELVGGGNLNANYGYEVQEVPNRLRQHQHEEAQAQGATTENQLTTAQRQWETLTAQHTEREQARVEQLAELTTARTEREAEGTARQQAGQSTRRVEQQLAHLERDARTRRDRHVRRAEKFERQTQALAVRQAELETKLAERQAALAAIRLRVTEPMFERDLEKDQIMANFQAALLNAHRWCCDRYFTGEWSHLELETATARIYRQRGRVAYTAERVDVTLAAFGYRAEHELAEAACARFNAAQVHDAAGRLIVMAGASFEHCVRQL
;
A
#
# COMPACT_ATOMS: atom_id res chain seq x y z
N ARG A 1 8.98 -29.13 -3.09
CA ARG A 1 9.28 -28.16 -4.16
C ARG A 1 8.47 -26.90 -3.89
N VAL A 2 9.12 -25.76 -3.73
CA VAL A 2 8.46 -24.46 -3.67
C VAL A 2 8.34 -23.97 -5.10
N MET A 3 7.09 -23.82 -5.59
CA MET A 3 6.83 -23.20 -6.89
C MET A 3 6.42 -21.75 -6.65
N HIS A 4 6.96 -20.84 -7.44
CA HIS A 4 6.44 -19.48 -7.50
C HIS A 4 5.06 -19.45 -8.12
N CYS A 5 4.14 -18.73 -7.47
CA CYS A 5 2.96 -18.25 -8.14
C CYS A 5 3.37 -17.16 -9.13
N THR A 6 2.86 -17.20 -10.34
CA THR A 6 2.90 -16.05 -11.24
C THR A 6 1.91 -15.01 -10.74
N ARG A 7 2.26 -13.74 -10.86
CA ARG A 7 1.37 -12.61 -10.60
C ARG A 7 0.95 -12.03 -11.93
N GLN A 8 -0.36 -11.85 -12.12
CA GLN A 8 -0.89 -11.21 -13.30
C GLN A 8 -1.29 -9.77 -12.98
N VAL A 9 -0.79 -8.84 -13.75
CA VAL A 9 -1.18 -7.42 -13.69
C VAL A 9 -2.12 -7.17 -14.86
N LEU A 10 -3.38 -6.86 -14.55
CA LEU A 10 -4.41 -6.56 -15.54
C LEU A 10 -4.54 -5.05 -15.70
N VAL A 11 -4.40 -4.57 -16.92
CA VAL A 11 -4.61 -3.17 -17.28
C VAL A 11 -5.88 -3.06 -18.11
N THR A 12 -6.83 -2.25 -17.63
CA THR A 12 -8.10 -2.00 -18.32
C THR A 12 -8.34 -0.51 -18.51
N ASN A 13 -9.07 -0.16 -19.56
CA ASN A 13 -9.59 1.19 -19.69
C ASN A 13 -10.88 1.38 -18.84
N PRO A 14 -11.40 2.61 -18.68
CA PRO A 14 -12.62 2.87 -17.91
C PRO A 14 -13.89 2.17 -18.42
N ALA A 15 -13.91 1.73 -19.68
CA ALA A 15 -15.00 0.95 -20.27
C ALA A 15 -14.84 -0.56 -20.02
N GLY A 16 -13.74 -0.99 -19.39
CA GLY A 16 -13.47 -2.38 -19.06
C GLY A 16 -12.87 -3.21 -20.21
N TYR A 17 -12.38 -2.55 -21.27
CA TYR A 17 -11.55 -3.25 -22.26
C TYR A 17 -10.17 -3.49 -21.71
N VAL A 18 -9.66 -4.69 -21.88
CA VAL A 18 -8.32 -5.09 -21.46
C VAL A 18 -7.31 -4.54 -22.47
N TRP A 19 -6.40 -3.71 -22.00
CA TRP A 19 -5.29 -3.23 -22.81
C TRP A 19 -4.12 -4.21 -22.76
N GLU A 20 -3.84 -4.73 -21.57
CA GLU A 20 -2.72 -5.62 -21.38
C GLU A 20 -2.97 -6.54 -20.18
N ILE A 21 -2.44 -7.76 -20.25
CA ILE A 21 -2.25 -8.66 -19.10
C ILE A 21 -0.77 -8.98 -19.06
N LEU A 22 -0.12 -8.67 -17.95
CA LEU A 22 1.30 -8.94 -17.76
C LEU A 22 1.49 -10.08 -16.79
N ASP A 23 2.15 -11.14 -17.23
CA ASP A 23 2.63 -12.17 -16.33
C ASP A 23 3.96 -11.76 -15.72
N ARG A 24 4.03 -11.81 -14.40
CA ARG A 24 5.20 -11.45 -13.61
C ARG A 24 5.51 -12.56 -12.62
N VAL A 25 6.76 -12.61 -12.17
CA VAL A 25 7.15 -13.45 -11.04
C VAL A 25 6.38 -13.04 -9.80
N GLY A 26 6.05 -14.00 -8.93
CA GLY A 26 5.14 -13.76 -7.80
C GLY A 26 5.60 -12.73 -6.77
N ASP A 27 6.88 -12.37 -6.78
CA ASP A 27 7.49 -11.33 -5.93
C ASP A 27 7.64 -9.96 -6.63
N ALA A 28 7.15 -9.83 -7.88
CA ALA A 28 7.17 -8.55 -8.58
C ALA A 28 6.36 -7.50 -7.81
N SER A 29 6.95 -6.34 -7.60
CA SER A 29 6.32 -5.21 -6.91
C SER A 29 5.57 -4.33 -7.89
N LEU A 30 4.25 -4.21 -7.71
CA LEU A 30 3.44 -3.30 -8.52
C LEU A 30 3.96 -1.85 -8.43
N THR A 31 4.45 -1.44 -7.27
CA THR A 31 5.06 -0.11 -7.06
C THR A 31 6.23 0.17 -8.00
N ARG A 32 7.05 -0.84 -8.28
CA ARG A 32 8.21 -0.71 -9.19
C ARG A 32 7.83 -0.81 -10.66
N GLU A 33 6.79 -1.60 -10.96
CA GLU A 33 6.37 -1.88 -12.35
C GLU A 33 5.52 -0.75 -12.96
N LEU A 34 4.69 -0.09 -12.15
CA LEU A 34 3.70 0.88 -12.65
C LEU A 34 4.28 1.99 -13.53
N PRO A 35 5.36 2.69 -13.16
CA PRO A 35 5.87 3.79 -14.00
C PRO A 35 6.37 3.33 -15.37
N SER A 36 6.99 2.15 -15.46
CA SER A 36 7.45 1.58 -16.73
C SER A 36 6.30 1.05 -17.58
N LEU A 37 5.29 0.47 -16.93
CA LEU A 37 4.07 -0.02 -17.58
C LEU A 37 3.30 1.11 -18.24
N GLU A 38 3.15 2.26 -17.59
CA GLU A 38 2.45 3.41 -18.15
C GLU A 38 3.17 3.99 -19.37
N GLN A 39 4.50 4.09 -19.31
CA GLN A 39 5.29 4.52 -20.47
C GLN A 39 5.14 3.55 -21.65
N GLU A 40 5.13 2.24 -21.38
CA GLU A 40 4.92 1.23 -22.42
C GLU A 40 3.51 1.33 -23.02
N LEU A 41 2.48 1.49 -22.20
CA LEU A 41 1.12 1.69 -22.64
C LEU A 41 0.97 2.91 -23.54
N GLU A 42 1.57 4.05 -23.17
CA GLU A 42 1.57 5.25 -24.01
C GLU A 42 2.27 5.01 -25.36
N ARG A 43 3.41 4.30 -25.32
CA ARG A 43 4.16 3.95 -26.53
C ARG A 43 3.35 3.07 -27.48
N VAL A 44 2.65 2.06 -26.93
CA VAL A 44 1.88 1.10 -27.73
C VAL A 44 0.56 1.67 -28.20
N THR A 45 -0.18 2.34 -27.32
CA THR A 45 -1.52 2.84 -27.63
C THR A 45 -1.50 4.19 -28.35
N GLN A 46 -0.39 4.92 -28.31
CA GLN A 46 -0.26 6.31 -28.77
C GLN A 46 -1.25 7.27 -28.05
N HIS A 47 -1.73 6.84 -26.86
CA HIS A 47 -2.61 7.62 -26.01
C HIS A 47 -1.91 7.96 -24.71
N ARG A 48 -2.09 9.18 -24.25
CA ARG A 48 -1.52 9.64 -22.98
C ARG A 48 -2.31 9.08 -21.81
N VAL A 49 -1.62 8.46 -20.87
CA VAL A 49 -2.20 8.08 -19.58
C VAL A 49 -2.20 9.31 -18.68
N THR A 50 -3.35 9.70 -18.15
CA THR A 50 -3.51 10.90 -17.32
C THR A 50 -3.85 10.57 -15.86
N LEU A 51 -4.47 9.41 -15.63
CA LEU A 51 -4.82 8.93 -14.31
C LEU A 51 -4.73 7.40 -14.25
N THR A 52 -3.93 6.91 -13.33
CA THR A 52 -3.86 5.48 -12.97
C THR A 52 -4.62 5.25 -11.68
N VAL A 53 -5.51 4.27 -11.67
CA VAL A 53 -6.29 3.89 -10.49
C VAL A 53 -5.91 2.48 -10.08
N VAL A 54 -5.33 2.34 -8.91
CA VAL A 54 -4.84 1.05 -8.41
C VAL A 54 -5.35 0.75 -7.01
N ASP A 55 -5.26 -0.51 -6.62
CA ASP A 55 -5.59 -0.93 -5.27
C ASP A 55 -4.54 -0.45 -4.26
N ARG A 56 -4.87 -0.59 -2.98
CA ARG A 56 -4.05 -0.22 -1.82
C ARG A 56 -2.61 -0.79 -1.83
N GLU A 57 -2.32 -1.79 -2.63
CA GLU A 57 -0.95 -2.30 -2.80
C GLU A 57 0.04 -1.25 -3.32
N ALA A 58 -0.43 -0.22 -4.03
CA ALA A 58 0.37 0.84 -4.60
C ALA A 58 0.24 2.17 -3.83
N ASN A 59 0.17 2.12 -2.50
CA ASN A 59 -0.01 3.29 -1.65
C ASN A 59 1.29 3.87 -1.07
N SER A 60 2.46 3.43 -1.52
CA SER A 60 3.74 3.87 -0.98
C SER A 60 3.98 5.38 -1.20
N LEU A 61 4.68 6.01 -0.24
CA LEU A 61 5.08 7.41 -0.37
C LEU A 61 6.04 7.61 -1.56
N GLU A 62 6.99 6.69 -1.74
CA GLU A 62 7.94 6.70 -2.85
C GLU A 62 7.21 6.76 -4.20
N LEU A 63 6.20 5.92 -4.39
CA LEU A 63 5.42 5.93 -5.63
C LEU A 63 4.64 7.24 -5.80
N ALA A 64 4.04 7.76 -4.73
CA ALA A 64 3.34 9.05 -4.77
C ALA A 64 4.29 10.19 -5.16
N GLN A 65 5.53 10.19 -4.67
CA GLN A 65 6.56 11.18 -5.03
C GLN A 65 6.99 11.06 -6.51
N ILE A 66 7.13 9.83 -7.02
CA ILE A 66 7.42 9.60 -8.45
C ILE A 66 6.31 10.21 -9.32
N TYR A 67 5.05 9.94 -8.98
CA TYR A 67 3.91 10.47 -9.72
C TYR A 67 3.75 11.98 -9.59
N ALA A 68 4.02 12.55 -8.42
CA ALA A 68 3.96 13.99 -8.21
C ALA A 68 5.01 14.78 -9.02
N GLN A 69 6.10 14.12 -9.43
CA GLN A 69 7.13 14.70 -10.30
C GLN A 69 6.80 14.55 -11.80
N SER A 70 5.75 13.82 -12.12
CA SER A 70 5.31 13.63 -13.51
C SER A 70 4.48 14.81 -13.99
N ASP A 71 4.74 15.27 -15.21
CA ASP A 71 4.04 16.39 -15.81
C ASP A 71 2.57 16.07 -16.20
N HIS A 72 2.17 14.79 -16.16
CA HIS A 72 0.87 14.38 -16.70
C HIS A 72 0.22 13.16 -16.03
N PHE A 73 0.96 12.36 -15.31
CA PHE A 73 0.39 11.21 -14.60
C PHE A 73 -0.11 11.61 -13.22
N ALA A 74 -1.25 11.07 -12.83
CA ALA A 74 -1.71 11.09 -11.46
C ALA A 74 -2.04 9.66 -11.02
N LEU A 75 -1.80 9.35 -9.75
CA LEU A 75 -2.10 8.05 -9.14
C LEU A 75 -3.21 8.21 -8.10
N LEU A 76 -4.32 7.51 -8.27
CA LEU A 76 -5.40 7.41 -7.29
C LEU A 76 -5.42 6.03 -6.67
N THR A 77 -5.29 5.95 -5.36
CA THR A 77 -5.27 4.70 -4.60
C THR A 77 -6.08 4.81 -3.30
N LEU A 78 -6.23 3.68 -2.60
CA LEU A 78 -6.80 3.59 -1.26
C LEU A 78 -5.68 3.38 -0.25
N LEU A 79 -5.66 4.13 0.85
CA LEU A 79 -4.71 3.90 1.93
C LEU A 79 -5.10 2.68 2.77
N ASP A 80 -4.10 2.03 3.34
CA ASP A 80 -4.29 0.85 4.17
C ASP A 80 -5.14 1.11 5.42
N THR A 81 -5.87 0.08 5.81
CA THR A 81 -6.74 0.05 6.98
C THR A 81 -6.07 0.48 8.30
N PRO A 82 -4.76 0.22 8.57
CA PRO A 82 -4.12 0.68 9.80
C PRO A 82 -4.12 2.20 9.98
N VAL A 83 -4.17 2.96 8.87
CA VAL A 83 -4.24 4.44 8.91
C VAL A 83 -5.63 4.93 9.28
N SER A 84 -6.67 4.13 8.98
CA SER A 84 -8.07 4.52 9.15
C SER A 84 -8.85 3.67 10.18
N ALA A 85 -8.31 2.51 10.59
CA ALA A 85 -9.03 1.58 11.45
C ALA A 85 -9.26 2.19 12.85
N GLY A 86 -10.54 2.32 13.20
CA GLY A 86 -10.97 2.73 14.52
C GLY A 86 -10.82 4.22 14.83
N LEU A 87 -10.39 5.05 13.87
CA LEU A 87 -10.36 6.49 14.07
C LEU A 87 -11.78 7.06 13.99
N GLU A 88 -12.16 7.79 15.04
CA GLU A 88 -13.42 8.52 15.10
C GLU A 88 -13.16 10.00 14.75
N VAL A 89 -13.96 10.55 13.85
CA VAL A 89 -13.82 11.92 13.38
C VAL A 89 -14.13 12.90 14.52
N GLY A 90 -13.23 13.85 14.77
CA GLY A 90 -13.36 14.86 15.81
C GLY A 90 -12.63 14.51 17.10
N THR A 91 -11.99 13.34 17.19
CA THR A 91 -11.14 12.99 18.33
C THR A 91 -9.74 13.62 18.22
N PRO A 92 -8.98 13.76 19.32
CA PRO A 92 -7.59 14.21 19.27
C PRO A 92 -6.72 13.32 18.37
N GLU A 93 -6.91 12.00 18.43
CA GLU A 93 -6.18 11.02 17.62
C GLU A 93 -6.42 11.23 16.12
N PHE A 94 -7.65 11.56 15.73
CA PHE A 94 -7.96 11.94 14.35
C PHE A 94 -7.23 13.21 13.93
N ALA A 95 -7.20 14.23 14.80
CA ALA A 95 -6.56 15.51 14.51
C ALA A 95 -5.02 15.43 14.46
N GLU A 96 -4.42 14.41 15.11
CA GLU A 96 -2.99 14.12 14.99
C GLU A 96 -2.62 13.51 13.63
N VAL A 97 -3.59 12.90 12.94
CA VAL A 97 -3.36 12.21 11.67
C VAL A 97 -3.80 13.05 10.48
N PHE A 98 -4.98 13.67 10.56
CA PHE A 98 -5.62 14.35 9.43
C PHE A 98 -6.04 15.77 9.76
N ARG A 99 -5.89 16.67 8.78
CA ARG A 99 -6.43 18.02 8.79
C ARG A 99 -7.41 18.19 7.63
N LEU A 100 -8.68 18.46 7.93
CA LEU A 100 -9.68 18.72 6.91
C LEU A 100 -9.38 20.02 6.16
N THR A 101 -9.48 19.98 4.84
CA THR A 101 -9.36 21.15 3.95
C THR A 101 -10.71 21.63 3.42
N GLY A 102 -11.79 20.90 3.71
CA GLY A 102 -13.15 21.22 3.33
C GLY A 102 -14.20 20.65 4.30
N ARG A 103 -15.45 20.86 3.98
CA ARG A 103 -16.59 20.38 4.80
C ARG A 103 -16.97 18.96 4.39
N TRP A 104 -17.53 18.22 5.34
CA TRP A 104 -18.19 16.93 5.08
C TRP A 104 -19.40 17.13 4.17
N GLN A 105 -19.48 16.33 3.11
CA GLN A 105 -20.57 16.33 2.15
C GLN A 105 -21.22 14.94 2.12
N PRO A 106 -22.54 14.83 2.31
CA PRO A 106 -23.23 13.56 2.20
C PRO A 106 -23.04 12.92 0.82
N LEU A 107 -22.89 11.59 0.80
CA LEU A 107 -22.79 10.85 -0.45
C LEU A 107 -24.20 10.54 -0.98
N THR A 108 -24.49 10.93 -2.20
CA THR A 108 -25.80 10.70 -2.83
C THR A 108 -26.16 9.22 -2.97
N THR A 109 -25.18 8.36 -3.18
CA THR A 109 -25.35 6.91 -3.35
C THR A 109 -25.39 6.14 -2.02
N GLU A 110 -24.93 6.74 -0.94
CA GLU A 110 -24.84 6.14 0.40
C GLU A 110 -25.11 7.23 1.45
N PRO A 111 -26.40 7.55 1.70
CA PRO A 111 -26.80 8.69 2.55
C PRO A 111 -26.31 8.62 4.01
N ALA A 112 -25.94 7.42 4.47
CA ALA A 112 -25.34 7.22 5.81
C ALA A 112 -23.84 7.53 5.86
N GLN A 113 -23.26 7.97 4.76
CA GLN A 113 -21.83 8.29 4.65
C GLN A 113 -21.61 9.70 4.13
N SER A 114 -20.55 10.32 4.61
CA SER A 114 -20.06 11.62 4.14
C SER A 114 -18.61 11.54 3.73
N LEU A 115 -18.22 12.41 2.79
CA LEU A 115 -16.86 12.56 2.29
C LEU A 115 -16.36 13.97 2.54
N ALA A 116 -15.09 14.12 2.94
CA ALA A 116 -14.41 15.41 3.06
C ALA A 116 -13.00 15.37 2.49
N PRO A 117 -12.53 16.43 1.84
CA PRO A 117 -11.12 16.58 1.48
C PRO A 117 -10.27 16.88 2.72
N ALA A 118 -9.06 16.32 2.72
CA ALA A 118 -8.12 16.47 3.83
C ALA A 118 -6.67 16.45 3.33
N VAL A 119 -5.76 16.78 4.23
CA VAL A 119 -4.31 16.56 4.11
C VAL A 119 -3.81 15.90 5.38
N TRP A 120 -2.58 15.44 5.38
CA TRP A 120 -1.94 14.96 6.61
C TRP A 120 -1.85 16.09 7.65
N ALA A 121 -1.96 15.77 8.92
CA ALA A 121 -1.71 16.73 9.99
C ALA A 121 -0.21 17.05 10.09
N PRO A 122 0.18 18.26 10.52
CA PRO A 122 1.59 18.68 10.57
C PRO A 122 2.52 17.77 11.36
N ALA A 123 2.02 17.07 12.37
CA ALA A 123 2.80 16.09 13.13
C ALA A 123 3.15 14.81 12.34
N ARG A 124 2.46 14.57 11.21
CA ARG A 124 2.67 13.43 10.30
C ARG A 124 3.04 13.82 8.87
N GLU A 125 3.06 15.12 8.57
CA GLU A 125 3.66 15.56 7.31
C GLU A 125 5.13 15.12 7.32
N ALA A 126 5.42 14.00 6.64
CA ALA A 126 6.74 13.86 6.06
C ALA A 126 6.90 15.12 5.19
N GLU A 127 7.98 15.88 5.38
CA GLU A 127 8.20 17.19 4.74
C GLU A 127 7.97 17.18 3.20
N ASP A 128 7.81 16.00 2.59
CA ASP A 128 7.70 15.76 1.15
C ASP A 128 6.53 14.85 0.73
N ASP A 129 5.45 14.72 1.53
CA ASP A 129 4.29 13.92 1.11
C ASP A 129 3.32 14.75 0.24
N PRO A 130 3.28 14.55 -1.09
CA PRO A 130 2.48 15.37 -2.00
C PRO A 130 0.99 15.00 -2.01
N ARG A 131 0.59 13.94 -1.30
CA ARG A 131 -0.74 13.34 -1.44
C ARG A 131 -1.86 14.22 -0.92
N VAL A 132 -2.92 14.34 -1.72
CA VAL A 132 -4.22 14.90 -1.33
C VAL A 132 -5.17 13.78 -0.97
N LEU A 133 -5.92 13.95 0.10
CA LEU A 133 -6.74 12.90 0.68
C LEU A 133 -8.22 13.21 0.59
N TRP A 134 -9.05 12.17 0.44
CA TRP A 134 -10.49 12.22 0.67
C TRP A 134 -10.89 11.18 1.70
N LEU A 135 -11.41 11.65 2.79
CA LEU A 135 -11.86 10.82 3.91
C LEU A 135 -13.32 10.47 3.72
N VAL A 136 -13.68 9.21 3.95
CA VAL A 136 -15.08 8.75 4.02
C VAL A 136 -15.36 8.29 5.44
N ARG A 137 -16.43 8.80 6.04
CA ARG A 137 -16.90 8.38 7.36
C ARG A 137 -18.33 7.87 7.31
N ASP A 138 -18.70 7.06 8.28
CA ASP A 138 -20.09 6.74 8.63
C ASP A 138 -20.67 7.86 9.48
N ASP A 139 -21.74 8.49 9.06
CA ASP A 139 -22.34 9.61 9.80
C ASP A 139 -22.92 9.22 11.17
N PRO A 140 -23.59 8.06 11.35
CA PRO A 140 -24.10 7.67 12.66
C PRO A 140 -23.02 7.40 13.70
N THR A 141 -21.89 6.83 13.30
CA THR A 141 -20.81 6.40 14.22
C THR A 141 -19.61 7.33 14.20
N LEU A 142 -19.56 8.29 13.29
CA LEU A 142 -18.41 9.14 12.99
C LEU A 142 -17.11 8.38 12.70
N SER A 143 -17.20 7.08 12.46
CA SER A 143 -16.04 6.21 12.20
C SER A 143 -15.50 6.41 10.79
N LEU A 144 -14.19 6.52 10.68
CA LEU A 144 -13.50 6.60 9.39
C LEU A 144 -13.56 5.23 8.68
N ARG A 145 -14.03 5.22 7.42
CA ARG A 145 -14.24 3.99 6.63
C ARG A 145 -13.21 3.79 5.54
N ALA A 146 -12.80 4.88 4.90
CA ALA A 146 -11.86 4.82 3.80
C ALA A 146 -11.10 6.14 3.66
N VAL A 147 -9.87 6.05 3.16
CA VAL A 147 -9.04 7.20 2.81
C VAL A 147 -8.54 7.00 1.39
N TYR A 148 -9.04 7.78 0.46
CA TYR A 148 -8.53 7.83 -0.91
C TYR A 148 -7.39 8.82 -0.96
N ALA A 149 -6.31 8.48 -1.67
CA ALA A 149 -5.13 9.31 -1.84
C ALA A 149 -4.83 9.54 -3.31
N LEU A 150 -4.63 10.79 -3.68
CA LEU A 150 -4.14 11.21 -4.99
C LEU A 150 -2.69 11.67 -4.83
N SER A 151 -1.83 11.25 -5.73
CA SER A 151 -0.38 11.52 -5.66
C SER A 151 0.01 12.99 -5.67
N GLN A 152 -0.87 13.89 -6.14
CA GLN A 152 -0.59 15.31 -6.34
C GLN A 152 -1.85 16.17 -6.13
N PRO A 153 -1.73 17.51 -5.97
CA PRO A 153 -2.88 18.40 -5.94
C PRO A 153 -3.76 18.29 -7.18
N VAL A 154 -5.09 18.34 -6.99
CA VAL A 154 -6.05 18.25 -8.11
C VAL A 154 -5.81 19.33 -9.17
N ALA A 155 -5.29 20.51 -8.77
CA ALA A 155 -4.98 21.59 -9.69
C ALA A 155 -3.82 21.27 -10.65
N ASP A 156 -2.95 20.34 -10.27
CA ASP A 156 -1.78 19.94 -11.05
C ASP A 156 -2.08 18.75 -11.97
N CYS A 157 -3.28 18.17 -11.86
CA CYS A 157 -3.74 17.11 -12.74
C CYS A 157 -4.21 17.66 -14.10
N ALA A 158 -4.24 16.80 -15.11
CA ALA A 158 -4.86 17.10 -16.40
C ALA A 158 -6.31 17.58 -16.21
N PRO A 159 -6.81 18.56 -17.00
CA PRO A 159 -8.12 19.20 -16.79
C PRO A 159 -9.29 18.21 -16.69
N GLU A 160 -9.30 17.17 -17.50
CA GLU A 160 -10.31 16.11 -17.51
C GLU A 160 -10.28 15.29 -16.21
N VAL A 161 -9.09 15.00 -15.68
CA VAL A 161 -8.89 14.30 -14.38
C VAL A 161 -9.35 15.20 -13.25
N ALA A 162 -8.92 16.46 -13.23
CA ALA A 162 -9.31 17.44 -12.24
C ALA A 162 -10.84 17.63 -12.18
N ALA A 163 -11.51 17.69 -13.34
CA ALA A 163 -12.97 17.76 -13.43
C ALA A 163 -13.64 16.50 -12.85
N GLY A 164 -13.09 15.31 -13.15
CA GLY A 164 -13.60 14.02 -12.67
C GLY A 164 -13.40 13.78 -11.16
N LEU A 165 -12.45 14.46 -10.51
CA LEU A 165 -12.12 14.26 -9.09
C LEU A 165 -12.85 15.23 -8.14
N ARG A 166 -13.64 16.19 -8.66
CA ARG A 166 -14.36 17.16 -7.82
C ARG A 166 -15.46 16.51 -6.97
N GLY A 167 -15.69 17.06 -5.78
CA GLY A 167 -16.69 16.55 -4.84
C GLY A 167 -16.46 15.09 -4.50
N SER A 168 -17.45 14.23 -4.74
CA SER A 168 -17.34 12.77 -4.54
C SER A 168 -16.63 12.03 -5.69
N GLY A 169 -16.09 12.77 -6.66
CA GLY A 169 -15.52 12.23 -7.89
C GLY A 169 -14.35 11.27 -7.65
N ALA A 170 -13.46 11.57 -6.72
CA ALA A 170 -12.34 10.67 -6.38
C ALA A 170 -12.84 9.26 -5.97
N ARG A 171 -13.85 9.20 -5.08
CA ARG A 171 -14.48 7.93 -4.67
C ARG A 171 -15.17 7.24 -5.84
N THR A 172 -15.91 7.98 -6.64
CA THR A 172 -16.62 7.44 -7.81
C THR A 172 -15.64 6.88 -8.84
N THR A 173 -14.57 7.60 -9.12
CA THR A 173 -13.50 7.17 -10.03
C THR A 173 -12.79 5.91 -9.50
N TYR A 174 -12.45 5.86 -8.22
CA TYR A 174 -11.87 4.67 -7.62
C TYR A 174 -12.83 3.47 -7.69
N ARG A 175 -14.11 3.65 -7.39
CA ARG A 175 -15.11 2.57 -7.43
C ARG A 175 -15.39 2.03 -8.83
N ARG A 176 -15.20 2.84 -9.88
CA ARG A 176 -15.27 2.35 -11.28
C ARG A 176 -14.23 1.26 -11.55
N ARG A 177 -13.12 1.23 -10.82
CA ARG A 177 -12.14 0.14 -10.88
C ARG A 177 -12.82 -1.22 -10.67
N TRP A 178 -13.78 -1.30 -9.75
CA TRP A 178 -14.51 -2.56 -9.49
C TRP A 178 -15.20 -3.09 -10.75
N THR A 179 -15.94 -2.24 -11.44
CA THR A 179 -16.65 -2.64 -12.67
C THR A 179 -15.72 -2.81 -13.85
N ALA A 180 -14.66 -1.99 -13.95
CA ALA A 180 -13.74 -1.99 -15.09
C ALA A 180 -12.62 -3.06 -14.98
N SER A 181 -12.26 -3.51 -13.78
CA SER A 181 -11.17 -4.47 -13.59
C SER A 181 -11.61 -5.73 -12.86
N GLU A 182 -12.26 -5.62 -11.70
CA GLU A 182 -12.65 -6.79 -10.90
C GLU A 182 -13.64 -7.70 -11.64
N ASN A 183 -14.65 -7.12 -12.30
CA ASN A 183 -15.57 -7.89 -13.12
C ASN A 183 -14.85 -8.52 -14.31
N VAL A 184 -13.91 -7.79 -14.91
CA VAL A 184 -13.09 -8.30 -16.03
C VAL A 184 -12.22 -9.47 -15.58
N ILE A 185 -11.58 -9.39 -14.40
CA ILE A 185 -10.83 -10.52 -13.82
C ILE A 185 -11.75 -11.72 -13.64
N ARG A 186 -12.95 -11.54 -13.09
CA ARG A 186 -13.93 -12.62 -12.90
C ARG A 186 -14.31 -13.25 -14.26
N GLU A 187 -14.54 -12.43 -15.27
CA GLU A 187 -14.88 -12.89 -16.64
C GLU A 187 -13.72 -13.65 -17.29
N LEU A 188 -12.48 -13.15 -17.12
CA LEU A 188 -11.29 -13.83 -17.63
C LEU A 188 -11.05 -15.17 -16.93
N VAL A 189 -11.24 -15.24 -15.62
CA VAL A 189 -11.09 -16.49 -14.85
C VAL A 189 -12.22 -17.46 -15.19
N GLY A 190 -13.47 -17.01 -15.15
CA GLY A 190 -14.66 -17.86 -15.36
C GLY A 190 -14.88 -18.24 -16.83
N GLY A 191 -14.75 -17.29 -17.74
CA GLY A 191 -14.99 -17.43 -19.18
C GLY A 191 -13.74 -17.69 -20.01
N GLY A 192 -12.66 -16.98 -19.70
CA GLY A 192 -11.40 -17.02 -20.46
C GLY A 192 -10.40 -18.06 -20.01
N ASN A 193 -10.63 -18.72 -18.86
CA ASN A 193 -9.71 -19.69 -18.27
C ASN A 193 -8.32 -19.10 -17.94
N LEU A 194 -8.27 -17.85 -17.47
CA LEU A 194 -7.04 -17.12 -17.19
C LEU A 194 -6.13 -17.86 -16.17
N ASN A 195 -6.74 -18.64 -15.28
CA ASN A 195 -6.00 -19.41 -14.28
C ASN A 195 -5.41 -20.72 -14.85
N ALA A 196 -5.64 -21.04 -16.12
CA ALA A 196 -5.05 -22.22 -16.71
C ALA A 196 -3.54 -22.03 -16.88
N ASN A 197 -2.81 -23.09 -16.58
CA ASN A 197 -1.38 -23.14 -16.77
C ASN A 197 -1.06 -23.62 -18.19
N TYR A 198 -0.44 -22.78 -18.99
CA TYR A 198 -0.02 -23.11 -20.35
C TYR A 198 1.50 -23.36 -20.44
N GLY A 199 2.28 -22.84 -19.48
CA GLY A 199 3.71 -23.09 -19.37
C GLY A 199 4.02 -24.34 -18.56
N TYR A 200 4.12 -25.50 -19.20
CA TYR A 200 4.48 -26.76 -18.53
C TYR A 200 5.97 -26.90 -18.23
N GLU A 201 6.81 -26.17 -18.94
CA GLU A 201 8.24 -26.13 -18.69
C GLU A 201 8.56 -25.35 -17.43
N VAL A 202 9.47 -25.90 -16.64
CA VAL A 202 9.87 -25.34 -15.36
C VAL A 202 11.37 -25.18 -15.41
N GLN A 203 11.84 -23.95 -15.22
CA GLN A 203 13.26 -23.64 -15.13
C GLN A 203 13.68 -23.55 -13.66
N GLU A 204 14.88 -24.07 -13.40
CA GLU A 204 15.53 -23.87 -12.12
C GLU A 204 16.17 -22.49 -12.09
N VAL A 205 15.75 -21.63 -11.15
CA VAL A 205 16.21 -20.25 -11.04
C VAL A 205 16.68 -19.95 -9.61
N PRO A 206 17.56 -18.94 -9.44
CA PRO A 206 17.92 -18.47 -8.11
C PRO A 206 16.70 -18.04 -7.29
N ASN A 207 16.68 -18.39 -6.01
CA ASN A 207 15.56 -18.07 -5.14
C ASN A 207 15.55 -16.59 -4.73
N ARG A 208 15.08 -15.73 -5.63
CA ARG A 208 15.05 -14.26 -5.45
C ARG A 208 14.29 -13.84 -4.21
N LEU A 209 13.17 -14.52 -3.89
CA LEU A 209 12.39 -14.21 -2.70
C LEU A 209 13.23 -14.42 -1.44
N ARG A 210 13.97 -15.51 -1.35
CA ARG A 210 14.85 -15.79 -0.21
C ARG A 210 16.05 -14.85 -0.15
N GLN A 211 16.57 -14.46 -1.31
CA GLN A 211 17.62 -13.43 -1.40
C GLN A 211 17.12 -12.10 -0.82
N HIS A 212 15.95 -11.63 -1.25
CA HIS A 212 15.36 -10.41 -0.74
C HIS A 212 15.05 -10.49 0.77
N GLN A 213 14.43 -11.60 1.23
CA GLN A 213 14.21 -11.83 2.66
C GLN A 213 15.51 -11.83 3.47
N HIS A 214 16.59 -12.38 2.90
CA HIS A 214 17.91 -12.38 3.53
C HIS A 214 18.48 -10.95 3.64
N GLU A 215 18.39 -10.16 2.58
CA GLU A 215 18.83 -8.76 2.55
C GLU A 215 18.06 -7.90 3.54
N GLU A 216 16.72 -8.05 3.58
CA GLU A 216 15.90 -7.34 4.56
C GLU A 216 16.23 -7.73 6.01
N ALA A 217 16.38 -9.03 6.29
CA ALA A 217 16.74 -9.51 7.63
C ALA A 217 18.13 -9.01 8.04
N GLN A 218 19.08 -8.94 7.09
CA GLN A 218 20.42 -8.41 7.31
C GLN A 218 20.37 -6.90 7.61
N ALA A 219 19.62 -6.11 6.85
CA ALA A 219 19.44 -4.68 7.08
C ALA A 219 18.79 -4.40 8.45
N GLN A 220 17.77 -5.18 8.81
CA GLN A 220 17.12 -5.08 10.12
C GLN A 220 18.06 -5.47 11.26
N GLY A 221 18.92 -6.46 11.08
CA GLY A 221 19.96 -6.83 12.01
C GLY A 221 20.94 -5.70 12.26
N ALA A 222 21.50 -5.13 11.20
CA ALA A 222 22.42 -4.00 11.25
C ALA A 222 21.80 -2.77 11.94
N THR A 223 20.54 -2.47 11.68
CA THR A 223 19.81 -1.38 12.35
C THR A 223 19.74 -1.61 13.88
N THR A 224 19.45 -2.84 14.30
CA THR A 224 19.38 -3.19 15.75
C THR A 224 20.75 -3.08 16.40
N GLU A 225 21.79 -3.54 15.75
CA GLU A 225 23.18 -3.46 16.22
C GLU A 225 23.64 -2.00 16.39
N ASN A 226 23.28 -1.13 15.46
CA ASN A 226 23.55 0.31 15.56
C ASN A 226 22.80 0.95 16.74
N GLN A 227 21.55 0.54 16.99
CA GLN A 227 20.77 1.00 18.14
C GLN A 227 21.40 0.53 19.46
N LEU A 228 21.87 -0.70 19.54
CA LEU A 228 22.57 -1.26 20.71
C LEU A 228 23.86 -0.49 20.98
N THR A 229 24.69 -0.28 19.96
CA THR A 229 25.93 0.51 20.04
C THR A 229 25.66 1.94 20.56
N THR A 230 24.57 2.56 20.07
CA THR A 230 24.17 3.89 20.52
C THR A 230 23.76 3.90 21.99
N ALA A 231 22.99 2.90 22.42
CA ALA A 231 22.58 2.75 23.83
C ALA A 231 23.79 2.52 24.74
N GLN A 232 24.76 1.73 24.33
CA GLN A 232 26.01 1.50 25.04
C GLN A 232 26.82 2.78 25.22
N ARG A 233 27.01 3.56 24.15
CA ARG A 233 27.70 4.86 24.22
C ARG A 233 26.98 5.85 25.14
N GLN A 234 25.65 5.86 25.13
CA GLN A 234 24.86 6.69 26.05
C GLN A 234 25.10 6.30 27.51
N TRP A 235 25.13 5.01 27.78
CA TRP A 235 25.40 4.47 29.10
C TRP A 235 26.82 4.83 29.60
N GLU A 236 27.85 4.66 28.77
CA GLU A 236 29.24 5.03 29.06
C GLU A 236 29.36 6.54 29.35
N THR A 237 28.75 7.38 28.51
CA THR A 237 28.76 8.82 28.68
C THR A 237 28.08 9.23 30.00
N LEU A 238 26.93 8.64 30.33
CA LEU A 238 26.19 8.91 31.55
C LEU A 238 27.00 8.49 32.78
N THR A 239 27.65 7.34 32.73
CA THR A 239 28.51 6.81 33.81
C THR A 239 29.72 7.68 34.02
N ALA A 240 30.42 8.11 32.95
CA ALA A 240 31.56 9.01 33.03
C ALA A 240 31.17 10.36 33.66
N GLN A 241 30.06 10.95 33.23
CA GLN A 241 29.55 12.19 33.82
C GLN A 241 29.17 12.04 35.30
N HIS A 242 28.64 10.89 35.68
CA HIS A 242 28.33 10.61 37.10
C HIS A 242 29.59 10.52 37.92
N THR A 243 30.60 9.80 37.44
CA THR A 243 31.90 9.61 38.15
C THR A 243 32.60 10.98 38.35
N GLU A 244 32.66 11.82 37.31
CA GLU A 244 33.22 13.16 37.40
C GLU A 244 32.52 14.02 38.47
N ARG A 245 31.16 13.97 38.46
CA ARG A 245 30.36 14.70 39.45
C ARG A 245 30.54 14.22 40.88
N GLU A 246 30.70 12.89 41.06
CA GLU A 246 30.98 12.31 42.38
C GLU A 246 32.36 12.74 42.91
N GLN A 247 33.39 12.78 42.06
CA GLN A 247 34.72 13.29 42.39
C GLN A 247 34.65 14.77 42.82
N ALA A 248 34.03 15.61 41.99
CA ALA A 248 33.82 17.03 42.34
C ALA A 248 33.01 17.22 43.62
N ARG A 249 32.08 16.33 43.94
CA ARG A 249 31.33 16.34 45.21
C ARG A 249 32.24 16.05 46.42
N VAL A 250 33.05 15.04 46.29
CA VAL A 250 34.01 14.65 47.37
C VAL A 250 34.94 15.80 47.67
N GLU A 251 35.49 16.46 46.68
CA GLU A 251 36.33 17.65 46.81
C GLU A 251 35.57 18.80 47.52
N GLN A 252 34.37 19.13 47.07
CA GLN A 252 33.54 20.18 47.70
C GLN A 252 33.16 19.87 49.14
N LEU A 253 32.90 18.62 49.47
CA LEU A 253 32.63 18.23 50.86
C LEU A 253 33.89 18.33 51.74
N ALA A 254 35.07 18.00 51.22
CA ALA A 254 36.33 18.16 51.89
C ALA A 254 36.59 19.64 52.19
N GLU A 255 36.40 20.52 51.20
CA GLU A 255 36.52 21.99 51.40
C GLU A 255 35.56 22.54 52.47
N LEU A 256 34.28 22.11 52.42
CA LEU A 256 33.30 22.50 53.45
C LEU A 256 33.67 21.99 54.84
N THR A 257 34.22 20.81 54.95
CA THR A 257 34.65 20.20 56.21
C THR A 257 35.84 21.01 56.76
N THR A 258 36.82 21.35 55.93
CA THR A 258 37.99 22.16 56.30
C THR A 258 37.56 23.52 56.77
N ALA A 259 36.70 24.22 55.97
CA ALA A 259 36.17 25.51 56.31
C ALA A 259 35.38 25.53 57.65
N ARG A 260 34.62 24.42 57.90
CA ARG A 260 33.90 24.26 59.19
C ARG A 260 34.87 24.12 60.34
N THR A 261 35.89 23.27 60.22
CA THR A 261 36.89 23.02 61.25
C THR A 261 37.66 24.29 61.60
N GLU A 262 38.05 25.09 60.61
CA GLU A 262 38.69 26.39 60.79
C GLU A 262 37.80 27.38 61.55
N ARG A 263 36.50 27.43 61.25
CA ARG A 263 35.55 28.32 61.93
C ARG A 263 35.24 27.88 63.35
N GLU A 264 35.18 26.54 63.58
CA GLU A 264 35.04 26.01 64.93
C GLU A 264 36.26 26.36 65.83
N ALA A 265 37.49 26.25 65.27
CA ALA A 265 38.72 26.62 65.91
C ALA A 265 38.76 28.16 66.21
N GLU A 266 38.38 28.99 65.25
CA GLU A 266 38.25 30.44 65.44
C GLU A 266 37.24 30.78 66.55
N GLY A 267 36.09 30.11 66.58
CA GLY A 267 35.04 30.27 67.57
C GLY A 267 35.58 29.96 69.00
N THR A 268 36.30 28.84 69.12
CA THR A 268 36.92 28.42 70.40
C THR A 268 37.96 29.47 70.85
N ALA A 269 38.85 29.91 69.97
CA ALA A 269 39.87 30.90 70.30
C ALA A 269 39.25 32.25 70.74
N ARG A 270 38.20 32.72 70.09
CA ARG A 270 37.46 33.94 70.47
C ARG A 270 36.75 33.77 71.79
N GLN A 271 36.18 32.65 72.09
CA GLN A 271 35.53 32.37 73.35
C GLN A 271 36.55 32.38 74.50
N GLN A 272 37.73 31.81 74.31
CA GLN A 272 38.84 31.87 75.28
C GLN A 272 39.36 33.25 75.50
N ALA A 273 39.33 34.11 74.45
CA ALA A 273 39.74 35.51 74.53
C ALA A 273 38.65 36.47 75.05
N GLY A 274 37.47 35.98 75.48
CA GLY A 274 36.35 36.77 75.94
C GLY A 274 35.70 37.66 74.90
N GLN A 275 35.90 37.29 73.57
CA GLN A 275 35.38 38.05 72.42
C GLN A 275 34.03 37.49 71.95
N SER A 276 33.23 38.30 71.27
CA SER A 276 31.92 37.87 70.70
C SER A 276 32.09 36.77 69.65
N THR A 277 31.36 35.65 69.82
CA THR A 277 31.31 34.52 68.91
C THR A 277 30.20 34.61 67.83
N ARG A 278 29.30 35.61 67.98
CA ARG A 278 28.09 35.72 67.19
C ARG A 278 28.31 35.63 65.66
N ARG A 279 29.38 36.24 65.17
CA ARG A 279 29.72 36.19 63.69
C ARG A 279 30.16 34.82 63.25
N VAL A 280 30.95 34.12 64.09
CA VAL A 280 31.42 32.75 63.80
C VAL A 280 30.24 31.79 63.80
N GLU A 281 29.32 31.90 64.76
CA GLU A 281 28.10 31.11 64.85
C GLU A 281 27.21 31.31 63.60
N GLN A 282 27.07 32.57 63.12
CA GLN A 282 26.35 32.82 61.88
C GLN A 282 27.01 32.21 60.67
N GLN A 283 28.34 32.23 60.59
CA GLN A 283 29.09 31.58 59.48
C GLN A 283 28.97 30.07 59.53
N LEU A 284 29.05 29.45 60.71
CA LEU A 284 28.83 28.02 60.87
C LEU A 284 27.40 27.60 60.45
N ALA A 285 26.38 28.37 60.89
CA ALA A 285 25.01 28.11 60.51
C ALA A 285 24.79 28.25 58.95
N HIS A 286 25.57 29.13 58.31
CA HIS A 286 25.55 29.23 56.82
C HIS A 286 26.19 28.03 56.19
N LEU A 287 27.36 27.59 56.63
CA LEU A 287 28.06 26.40 56.13
C LEU A 287 27.21 25.12 56.30
N GLU A 288 26.50 24.98 57.41
CA GLU A 288 25.58 23.88 57.66
C GLU A 288 24.40 23.88 56.69
N ARG A 289 23.81 25.03 56.41
CA ARG A 289 22.73 25.16 55.43
C ARG A 289 23.23 24.85 54.02
N ASP A 290 24.40 25.29 53.65
CA ASP A 290 25.02 24.99 52.35
C ASP A 290 25.32 23.50 52.23
N ALA A 291 25.87 22.89 53.22
CA ALA A 291 26.17 21.44 53.26
C ALA A 291 24.88 20.62 53.11
N ARG A 292 23.80 21.03 53.79
CA ARG A 292 22.47 20.38 53.65
C ARG A 292 21.91 20.52 52.25
N THR A 293 21.93 21.76 51.71
CA THR A 293 21.42 22.02 50.35
C THR A 293 22.20 21.24 49.30
N ARG A 294 23.51 21.13 49.43
CA ARG A 294 24.36 20.33 48.49
C ARG A 294 24.08 18.85 48.66
N ARG A 295 23.86 18.33 49.85
CA ARG A 295 23.47 16.94 50.09
C ARG A 295 22.13 16.62 49.44
N ASP A 296 21.11 17.47 49.63
CA ASP A 296 19.78 17.24 49.05
C ASP A 296 19.80 17.27 47.50
N ARG A 297 20.58 18.19 46.92
CA ARG A 297 20.81 18.20 45.46
C ARG A 297 21.49 16.95 44.96
N HIS A 298 22.46 16.41 45.74
CA HIS A 298 23.16 15.19 45.37
C HIS A 298 22.20 14.00 45.39
N VAL A 299 21.42 13.81 46.46
CA VAL A 299 20.45 12.72 46.55
C VAL A 299 19.51 12.70 45.31
N ARG A 300 18.94 13.85 44.98
CA ARG A 300 18.06 13.97 43.80
C ARG A 300 18.79 13.60 42.48
N ARG A 301 20.06 13.96 42.37
CA ARG A 301 20.86 13.64 41.16
C ARG A 301 21.21 12.17 41.11
N ALA A 302 21.55 11.57 42.25
CA ALA A 302 21.82 10.12 42.34
C ALA A 302 20.56 9.29 41.98
N GLU A 303 19.40 9.64 42.50
CA GLU A 303 18.11 9.02 42.12
C GLU A 303 17.79 9.17 40.63
N LYS A 304 18.09 10.34 40.05
CA LYS A 304 17.89 10.54 38.62
C LYS A 304 18.84 9.67 37.78
N PHE A 305 20.10 9.60 38.19
CA PHE A 305 21.10 8.75 37.53
C PHE A 305 20.70 7.28 37.60
N GLU A 306 20.28 6.80 38.76
CA GLU A 306 19.84 5.41 38.95
C GLU A 306 18.64 5.07 38.05
N ARG A 307 17.65 5.95 37.97
CA ARG A 307 16.51 5.76 37.06
C ARG A 307 16.94 5.72 35.60
N GLN A 308 17.86 6.59 35.17
CA GLN A 308 18.35 6.65 33.80
C GLN A 308 19.18 5.41 33.44
N THR A 309 20.06 4.97 34.33
CA THR A 309 20.87 3.76 34.13
C THR A 309 20.00 2.50 34.09
N GLN A 310 19.00 2.40 34.95
CA GLN A 310 18.05 1.31 34.95
C GLN A 310 17.24 1.26 33.63
N ALA A 311 16.75 2.40 33.15
CA ALA A 311 16.03 2.48 31.88
C ALA A 311 16.90 2.10 30.69
N LEU A 312 18.17 2.51 30.67
CA LEU A 312 19.12 2.12 29.64
C LEU A 312 19.46 0.63 29.69
N ALA A 313 19.64 0.05 30.88
CA ALA A 313 19.89 -1.37 31.05
C ALA A 313 18.73 -2.23 30.52
N VAL A 314 17.49 -1.85 30.84
CA VAL A 314 16.29 -2.52 30.30
C VAL A 314 16.27 -2.44 28.77
N ARG A 315 16.53 -1.25 28.22
CA ARG A 315 16.56 -1.06 26.76
C ARG A 315 17.67 -1.88 26.08
N GLN A 316 18.85 -1.97 26.69
CA GLN A 316 19.94 -2.81 26.18
C GLN A 316 19.53 -4.28 26.13
N ALA A 317 18.98 -4.81 27.23
CA ALA A 317 18.50 -6.19 27.29
C ALA A 317 17.43 -6.51 26.24
N GLU A 318 16.49 -5.57 26.00
CA GLU A 318 15.49 -5.70 24.94
C GLU A 318 16.12 -5.73 23.53
N LEU A 319 17.11 -4.87 23.29
CA LEU A 319 17.80 -4.80 22.01
C LEU A 319 18.67 -6.05 21.77
N GLU A 320 19.34 -6.56 22.80
CA GLU A 320 20.10 -7.81 22.73
C GLU A 320 19.20 -9.00 22.40
N THR A 321 18.04 -9.09 23.05
CA THR A 321 17.04 -10.13 22.75
C THR A 321 16.56 -10.04 21.30
N LYS A 322 16.21 -8.86 20.84
CA LYS A 322 15.80 -8.62 19.43
C LYS A 322 16.90 -8.93 18.43
N LEU A 323 18.15 -8.63 18.77
CA LEU A 323 19.30 -8.93 17.91
C LEU A 323 19.49 -10.45 17.79
N ALA A 324 19.41 -11.17 18.90
CA ALA A 324 19.51 -12.63 18.91
C ALA A 324 18.40 -13.30 18.09
N GLU A 325 17.15 -12.84 18.23
CA GLU A 325 16.01 -13.31 17.42
C GLU A 325 16.23 -13.06 15.93
N ARG A 326 16.72 -11.87 15.57
CA ARG A 326 17.00 -11.51 14.17
C ARG A 326 18.15 -12.31 13.58
N GLN A 327 19.19 -12.57 14.36
CA GLN A 327 20.31 -13.42 13.95
C GLN A 327 19.88 -14.87 13.73
N ALA A 328 19.02 -15.40 14.60
CA ALA A 328 18.43 -16.73 14.42
C ALA A 328 17.55 -16.81 13.16
N ALA A 329 16.72 -15.80 12.91
CA ALA A 329 15.91 -15.70 11.71
C ALA A 329 16.79 -15.62 10.44
N LEU A 330 17.85 -14.81 10.47
CA LEU A 330 18.82 -14.68 9.37
C LEU A 330 19.51 -16.01 9.07
N ALA A 331 19.94 -16.73 10.10
CA ALA A 331 20.55 -18.06 9.95
C ALA A 331 19.59 -19.07 9.31
N ALA A 332 18.31 -19.06 9.71
CA ALA A 332 17.28 -19.91 9.12
C ALA A 332 17.03 -19.59 7.64
N ILE A 333 17.01 -18.30 7.27
CA ILE A 333 16.85 -17.87 5.89
C ILE A 333 18.09 -18.25 5.06
N ARG A 334 19.29 -18.04 5.60
CA ARG A 334 20.57 -18.34 4.91
C ARG A 334 20.67 -19.79 4.48
N LEU A 335 20.16 -20.73 5.27
CA LEU A 335 20.13 -22.15 4.89
C LEU A 335 19.25 -22.43 3.65
N ARG A 336 18.28 -21.55 3.37
CA ARG A 336 17.31 -21.71 2.29
C ARG A 336 17.59 -20.83 1.07
N VAL A 337 18.51 -19.88 1.17
CA VAL A 337 18.86 -18.98 0.03
C VAL A 337 19.42 -19.77 -1.15
N THR A 338 20.15 -20.87 -0.87
CA THR A 338 20.75 -21.74 -1.90
C THR A 338 19.79 -22.79 -2.43
N GLU A 339 18.58 -22.95 -1.83
CA GLU A 339 17.57 -23.84 -2.38
C GLU A 339 17.06 -23.30 -3.72
N PRO A 340 17.20 -24.07 -4.82
CA PRO A 340 16.73 -23.61 -6.10
C PRO A 340 15.22 -23.45 -6.10
N MET A 341 14.76 -22.50 -6.87
CA MET A 341 13.37 -22.25 -7.13
C MET A 341 13.03 -22.67 -8.56
N PHE A 342 11.78 -23.04 -8.74
CA PHE A 342 11.30 -23.42 -10.06
C PHE A 342 10.34 -22.33 -10.57
N GLU A 343 10.67 -21.76 -11.70
CA GLU A 343 9.88 -20.74 -12.38
C GLU A 343 9.23 -21.36 -13.63
N ARG A 344 7.99 -20.96 -13.90
CA ARG A 344 7.29 -21.41 -15.12
C ARG A 344 7.78 -20.65 -16.33
N ASP A 345 7.52 -21.19 -17.51
CA ASP A 345 7.69 -20.49 -18.78
C ASP A 345 6.65 -19.34 -18.87
N LEU A 346 7.08 -18.16 -18.42
CA LEU A 346 6.24 -16.95 -18.43
C LEU A 346 5.92 -16.47 -19.84
N GLU A 347 6.73 -16.83 -20.85
CA GLU A 347 6.51 -16.39 -22.22
C GLU A 347 5.25 -17.03 -22.81
N LYS A 348 5.07 -18.33 -22.59
CA LYS A 348 3.85 -19.03 -23.03
C LYS A 348 2.61 -18.55 -22.28
N ASP A 349 2.71 -18.36 -20.97
CA ASP A 349 1.60 -17.84 -20.16
C ASP A 349 1.25 -16.41 -20.61
N GLN A 350 2.24 -15.56 -20.90
CA GLN A 350 2.03 -14.19 -21.41
C GLN A 350 1.34 -14.18 -22.80
N ILE A 351 1.77 -15.04 -23.73
CA ILE A 351 1.12 -15.17 -25.04
C ILE A 351 -0.34 -15.58 -24.89
N MET A 352 -0.62 -16.54 -24.03
CA MET A 352 -1.98 -17.04 -23.82
C MET A 352 -2.84 -16.00 -23.08
N ALA A 353 -2.29 -15.26 -22.10
CA ALA A 353 -2.98 -14.18 -21.42
C ALA A 353 -3.38 -13.06 -22.40
N ASN A 354 -2.50 -12.66 -23.29
CA ASN A 354 -2.78 -11.66 -24.33
C ASN A 354 -3.84 -12.17 -25.32
N PHE A 355 -3.80 -13.46 -25.68
CA PHE A 355 -4.83 -14.06 -26.52
C PHE A 355 -6.20 -14.06 -25.84
N GLN A 356 -6.26 -14.39 -24.56
CA GLN A 356 -7.48 -14.33 -23.75
C GLN A 356 -8.01 -12.91 -23.63
N ALA A 357 -7.13 -11.90 -23.44
CA ALA A 357 -7.51 -10.50 -23.44
C ALA A 357 -8.14 -10.07 -24.77
N ALA A 358 -7.52 -10.45 -25.88
CA ALA A 358 -8.05 -10.17 -27.22
C ALA A 358 -9.42 -10.81 -27.44
N LEU A 359 -9.58 -12.06 -27.02
CA LEU A 359 -10.86 -12.78 -27.10
C LEU A 359 -11.94 -12.11 -26.25
N LEU A 360 -11.63 -11.74 -25.00
CA LEU A 360 -12.56 -11.02 -24.13
C LEU A 360 -12.97 -9.67 -24.70
N ASN A 361 -12.02 -8.92 -25.23
CA ASN A 361 -12.29 -7.65 -25.89
C ASN A 361 -13.20 -7.81 -27.11
N ALA A 362 -12.96 -8.85 -27.92
CA ALA A 362 -13.82 -9.19 -29.03
C ALA A 362 -15.25 -9.53 -28.59
N HIS A 363 -15.39 -10.33 -27.52
CA HIS A 363 -16.71 -10.66 -26.96
C HIS A 363 -17.40 -9.38 -26.42
N ARG A 364 -16.70 -8.52 -25.70
CA ARG A 364 -17.23 -7.26 -25.18
C ARG A 364 -17.66 -6.33 -26.34
N TRP A 365 -16.80 -6.18 -27.32
CA TRP A 365 -17.11 -5.39 -28.51
C TRP A 365 -18.36 -5.93 -29.23
N CYS A 366 -18.50 -7.23 -29.36
CA CYS A 366 -19.69 -7.85 -29.93
C CYS A 366 -20.94 -7.59 -29.08
N CYS A 367 -20.82 -7.66 -27.73
CA CYS A 367 -21.92 -7.33 -26.84
C CYS A 367 -22.34 -5.86 -27.00
N ASP A 368 -21.40 -4.93 -26.93
CA ASP A 368 -21.68 -3.50 -27.02
C ASP A 368 -22.32 -3.12 -28.37
N ARG A 369 -21.98 -3.84 -29.42
CA ARG A 369 -22.43 -3.54 -30.78
C ARG A 369 -23.71 -4.28 -31.20
N TYR A 370 -23.85 -5.53 -30.80
CA TYR A 370 -24.92 -6.42 -31.32
C TYR A 370 -25.96 -6.79 -30.27
N PHE A 371 -25.66 -6.70 -28.98
CA PHE A 371 -26.61 -6.96 -27.87
C PHE A 371 -27.15 -5.64 -27.31
N THR A 372 -27.76 -4.81 -28.14
CA THR A 372 -28.35 -3.52 -27.78
C THR A 372 -29.85 -3.65 -27.47
N GLY A 373 -30.45 -2.62 -26.88
CA GLY A 373 -31.89 -2.61 -26.57
C GLY A 373 -32.21 -3.46 -25.34
N GLU A 374 -33.16 -4.36 -25.45
CA GLU A 374 -33.62 -5.23 -24.35
C GLU A 374 -32.51 -6.07 -23.73
N TRP A 375 -31.45 -6.33 -24.48
CA TRP A 375 -30.32 -7.18 -24.09
C TRP A 375 -29.10 -6.41 -23.64
N SER A 376 -29.18 -5.09 -23.56
CA SER A 376 -28.05 -4.24 -23.13
C SER A 376 -27.63 -4.49 -21.67
N HIS A 377 -28.47 -5.12 -20.87
CA HIS A 377 -28.18 -5.50 -19.49
C HIS A 377 -27.53 -6.88 -19.36
N LEU A 378 -27.35 -7.60 -20.45
CA LEU A 378 -26.76 -8.93 -20.42
C LEU A 378 -25.28 -8.83 -20.03
N GLU A 379 -24.91 -9.42 -18.90
CA GLU A 379 -23.51 -9.48 -18.47
C GLU A 379 -22.68 -10.27 -19.47
N LEU A 380 -21.45 -9.82 -19.72
CA LEU A 380 -20.53 -10.46 -20.66
C LEU A 380 -20.27 -11.94 -20.31
N GLU A 381 -20.21 -12.28 -19.01
CA GLU A 381 -20.06 -13.65 -18.54
C GLU A 381 -21.23 -14.55 -19.02
N THR A 382 -22.45 -14.06 -18.93
CA THR A 382 -23.64 -14.76 -19.37
C THR A 382 -23.64 -14.92 -20.91
N ALA A 383 -23.30 -13.85 -21.64
CA ALA A 383 -23.18 -13.92 -23.10
C ALA A 383 -22.10 -14.89 -23.54
N THR A 384 -20.94 -14.88 -22.89
CA THR A 384 -19.83 -15.80 -23.16
C THR A 384 -20.23 -17.25 -22.86
N ALA A 385 -20.80 -17.50 -21.69
CA ALA A 385 -21.18 -18.85 -21.27
C ALA A 385 -22.28 -19.47 -22.13
N ARG A 386 -23.24 -18.65 -22.55
CA ARG A 386 -24.48 -19.15 -23.20
C ARG A 386 -24.44 -19.02 -24.72
N ILE A 387 -23.81 -18.01 -25.27
CA ILE A 387 -23.85 -17.71 -26.70
C ILE A 387 -22.52 -17.99 -27.39
N TYR A 388 -21.43 -17.37 -26.92
CA TYR A 388 -20.12 -17.49 -27.60
C TYR A 388 -19.52 -18.92 -27.49
N ARG A 389 -19.90 -19.69 -26.48
CA ARG A 389 -19.51 -21.10 -26.35
C ARG A 389 -20.43 -22.09 -27.07
N GLN A 390 -21.46 -21.58 -27.71
CA GLN A 390 -22.38 -22.44 -28.44
C GLN A 390 -21.65 -23.14 -29.60
N ARG A 391 -21.90 -24.43 -29.77
CA ARG A 391 -21.37 -25.21 -30.87
C ARG A 391 -21.92 -24.64 -32.19
N GLY A 392 -21.16 -24.80 -33.24
CA GLY A 392 -21.58 -24.34 -34.56
C GLY A 392 -20.78 -25.01 -35.65
N ARG A 393 -21.16 -24.72 -36.87
CA ARG A 393 -20.48 -25.15 -38.10
C ARG A 393 -20.00 -23.88 -38.82
N VAL A 394 -18.75 -23.92 -39.29
CA VAL A 394 -18.19 -22.87 -40.14
C VAL A 394 -17.93 -23.47 -41.53
N ALA A 395 -18.47 -22.84 -42.54
CA ALA A 395 -18.24 -23.19 -43.95
C ALA A 395 -17.59 -22.00 -44.67
N TYR A 396 -16.64 -22.29 -45.51
CA TYR A 396 -15.87 -21.31 -46.27
C TYR A 396 -16.15 -21.45 -47.74
N THR A 397 -16.41 -20.29 -48.40
CA THR A 397 -16.39 -20.17 -49.85
C THR A 397 -15.33 -19.14 -50.26
N ALA A 398 -15.14 -18.87 -51.53
CA ALA A 398 -14.21 -17.83 -51.99
C ALA A 398 -14.59 -16.41 -51.51
N GLU A 399 -15.88 -16.15 -51.35
CA GLU A 399 -16.41 -14.80 -51.09
C GLU A 399 -17.06 -14.66 -49.71
N ARG A 400 -17.31 -15.80 -49.01
CA ARG A 400 -18.14 -15.79 -47.84
C ARG A 400 -17.70 -16.85 -46.80
N VAL A 401 -17.89 -16.51 -45.54
CA VAL A 401 -17.76 -17.39 -44.39
C VAL A 401 -19.15 -17.54 -43.75
N ASP A 402 -19.71 -18.75 -43.79
CA ASP A 402 -21.01 -19.04 -43.18
C ASP A 402 -20.79 -19.66 -41.80
N VAL A 403 -21.30 -19.02 -40.76
CA VAL A 403 -21.27 -19.50 -39.39
C VAL A 403 -22.69 -19.87 -38.98
N THR A 404 -22.94 -21.17 -38.77
CA THR A 404 -24.26 -21.65 -38.29
C THR A 404 -24.11 -22.09 -36.85
N LEU A 405 -24.77 -21.43 -35.92
CA LEU A 405 -24.82 -21.78 -34.52
C LEU A 405 -25.75 -23.00 -34.33
N ALA A 406 -25.38 -23.92 -33.45
CA ALA A 406 -26.26 -25.02 -33.06
C ALA A 406 -27.48 -24.45 -32.29
N ALA A 407 -28.54 -25.24 -32.20
CA ALA A 407 -29.73 -24.79 -31.48
C ALA A 407 -29.45 -24.58 -29.99
N PHE A 408 -30.09 -23.57 -29.42
CA PHE A 408 -30.00 -23.23 -28.00
C PHE A 408 -30.99 -24.05 -27.19
N GLY A 409 -30.68 -24.34 -25.91
CA GLY A 409 -31.54 -25.10 -25.01
C GLY A 409 -32.77 -24.32 -24.57
N TYR A 410 -32.71 -23.00 -24.60
CA TYR A 410 -33.82 -22.12 -24.18
C TYR A 410 -34.23 -21.19 -25.31
N ARG A 411 -35.56 -20.99 -25.44
CA ARG A 411 -36.13 -20.12 -26.50
C ARG A 411 -35.61 -18.67 -26.40
N ALA A 412 -35.49 -18.13 -25.19
CA ALA A 412 -34.98 -16.76 -25.01
C ALA A 412 -33.52 -16.58 -25.48
N GLU A 413 -32.68 -17.59 -25.28
CA GLU A 413 -31.29 -17.57 -25.78
C GLU A 413 -31.25 -17.66 -27.32
N HIS A 414 -32.16 -18.44 -27.90
CA HIS A 414 -32.28 -18.56 -29.34
C HIS A 414 -32.72 -17.23 -29.97
N GLU A 415 -33.79 -16.61 -29.45
CA GLU A 415 -34.28 -15.29 -29.91
C GLU A 415 -33.19 -14.21 -29.80
N LEU A 416 -32.41 -14.21 -28.70
CA LEU A 416 -31.28 -13.32 -28.52
C LEU A 416 -30.20 -13.54 -29.57
N ALA A 417 -29.81 -14.80 -29.81
CA ALA A 417 -28.80 -15.13 -30.80
C ALA A 417 -29.25 -14.80 -32.22
N GLU A 418 -30.51 -15.03 -32.59
CA GLU A 418 -31.05 -14.64 -33.88
C GLU A 418 -31.02 -13.12 -34.06
N ALA A 419 -31.43 -12.35 -33.04
CA ALA A 419 -31.37 -10.88 -33.10
C ALA A 419 -29.91 -10.38 -33.21
N ALA A 420 -28.97 -10.97 -32.50
CA ALA A 420 -27.56 -10.65 -32.62
C ALA A 420 -26.99 -11.00 -34.00
N CYS A 421 -27.31 -12.19 -34.54
CA CYS A 421 -26.91 -12.60 -35.89
C CYS A 421 -27.47 -11.66 -36.94
N ALA A 422 -28.73 -11.24 -36.83
CA ALA A 422 -29.34 -10.27 -37.79
C ALA A 422 -28.61 -8.93 -37.78
N ARG A 423 -28.26 -8.41 -36.60
CA ARG A 423 -27.47 -7.14 -36.47
C ARG A 423 -26.06 -7.31 -37.00
N PHE A 424 -25.41 -8.44 -36.70
CA PHE A 424 -24.10 -8.74 -37.23
C PHE A 424 -24.11 -8.79 -38.77
N ASN A 425 -25.06 -9.48 -39.36
CA ASN A 425 -25.20 -9.58 -40.83
C ASN A 425 -25.51 -8.21 -41.45
N ALA A 426 -26.33 -7.39 -40.80
CA ALA A 426 -26.60 -6.01 -41.25
C ALA A 426 -25.34 -5.11 -41.25
N ALA A 427 -24.36 -5.42 -40.38
CA ALA A 427 -23.09 -4.70 -40.34
C ALA A 427 -22.11 -5.10 -41.44
N GLN A 428 -22.39 -6.15 -42.23
CA GLN A 428 -21.57 -6.62 -43.34
C GLN A 428 -20.08 -6.79 -42.97
N VAL A 429 -19.81 -7.50 -41.91
CA VAL A 429 -18.45 -7.75 -41.40
C VAL A 429 -17.69 -8.67 -42.34
N HIS A 430 -16.45 -8.31 -42.67
CA HIS A 430 -15.57 -9.11 -43.53
C HIS A 430 -14.39 -9.63 -42.71
N ASP A 431 -13.91 -10.80 -43.08
CA ASP A 431 -12.65 -11.34 -42.50
C ASP A 431 -11.41 -10.67 -43.12
N ALA A 432 -10.23 -11.05 -42.65
CA ALA A 432 -8.96 -10.49 -43.14
C ALA A 432 -8.69 -10.78 -44.64
N ALA A 433 -9.36 -11.77 -45.22
CA ALA A 433 -9.29 -12.12 -46.64
C ALA A 433 -10.35 -11.38 -47.47
N GLY A 434 -11.14 -10.49 -46.87
CA GLY A 434 -12.20 -9.72 -47.53
C GLY A 434 -13.50 -10.53 -47.74
N ARG A 435 -13.65 -11.71 -47.17
CA ARG A 435 -14.86 -12.53 -47.31
C ARG A 435 -15.92 -12.08 -46.32
N LEU A 436 -17.16 -11.93 -46.80
CA LEU A 436 -18.30 -11.56 -45.95
C LEU A 436 -18.60 -12.69 -44.98
N ILE A 437 -18.67 -12.32 -43.68
CA ILE A 437 -19.06 -13.25 -42.61
C ILE A 437 -20.59 -13.17 -42.45
N VAL A 438 -21.26 -14.32 -42.52
CA VAL A 438 -22.70 -14.43 -42.32
C VAL A 438 -22.99 -15.42 -41.21
N MET A 439 -23.76 -14.97 -40.20
CA MET A 439 -24.12 -15.76 -39.05
C MET A 439 -25.61 -16.11 -39.06
N ALA A 440 -25.94 -17.34 -38.72
CA ALA A 440 -27.30 -17.82 -38.54
C ALA A 440 -27.43 -18.77 -37.38
N GLY A 441 -28.54 -18.77 -36.66
CA GLY A 441 -28.92 -19.81 -35.71
C GLY A 441 -29.53 -21.03 -36.45
N ALA A 442 -29.31 -22.24 -35.95
CA ALA A 442 -30.11 -23.40 -36.40
C ALA A 442 -31.56 -23.18 -35.98
N SER A 443 -32.53 -23.54 -36.84
CA SER A 443 -33.94 -23.35 -36.52
C SER A 443 -34.34 -24.13 -35.24
N PHE A 444 -35.07 -23.48 -34.36
CA PHE A 444 -35.54 -24.05 -33.09
C PHE A 444 -36.45 -25.29 -33.32
N GLU A 445 -37.17 -25.31 -34.40
CA GLU A 445 -38.02 -26.43 -34.79
C GLU A 445 -37.25 -27.75 -35.09
N HIS A 446 -36.00 -27.65 -35.45
CA HIS A 446 -35.16 -28.82 -35.72
C HIS A 446 -34.72 -29.54 -34.43
N CYS A 447 -34.66 -28.81 -33.31
CA CYS A 447 -34.26 -29.35 -32.00
C CYS A 447 -35.38 -30.16 -31.32
N VAL A 448 -36.62 -29.71 -31.45
CA VAL A 448 -37.80 -30.39 -30.84
C VAL A 448 -38.06 -31.73 -31.50
N ARG A 449 -37.55 -31.99 -32.71
CA ARG A 449 -37.71 -33.27 -33.40
C ARG A 449 -36.55 -34.27 -33.11
N GLN A 450 -35.52 -33.90 -32.39
CA GLN A 450 -34.39 -34.77 -32.04
C GLN A 450 -34.34 -35.17 -30.56
N LEU A 451 -35.24 -34.63 -29.73
CA LEU A 451 -35.54 -35.07 -28.38
C LEU A 451 -36.76 -35.94 -28.34
#